data_eaf52260bed58423302afd10f6b70a4a
#
_entry.id   eaf52260bed58423302afd10f6b70a4a
#
_cell.length_a   1.000
_cell.length_b   1.000
_cell.length_c   1.000
_cell.angle_alpha   90.00
_cell.angle_beta   90.00
_cell.angle_gamma   90.00
#
_symmetry.space_group_name_H-M   'P 1'
#
loop_
_entity.id
_entity.type
_entity.pdbx_description
1 polymer ?
#
loop_
_entity_poly.entity_id
_entity_poly.type
_entity_poly.pdbx_seq_one_letter_code
_entity_poly.pdbx_strand_id
1 'polypeptide(L)'
;LSASSAWAQAPLTQLASWSGTTEHPLVPVLRWAEKELPNIEALKDYSATLVRRERIQGALTGYEYMFVKIRHQPFSVYVRFDAPERVKGQEAVYVAGQNQGNLIAHRPHMSTPLRLLPDGVIAKSNRHYPLTEIGIVNLIYRLVEVGHEDTRYGECNVTYFNSAKIDGRPCTVIQVTHPVPRDQFRFHLARIYVDKELNMPTRYESYDWPAEPGGQPRLIEEYTYLHVKTNNGFTDLDFSITNPEYGFQQ
;
A
#
# COMPACT_ATOMS: atom_id res chain seq x y z
N LEU A 1 -10.13 14.85 36.90
CA LEU A 1 -9.54 13.52 36.96
C LEU A 1 -9.72 12.88 35.58
N SER A 2 -8.76 13.14 34.71
CA SER A 2 -8.68 12.60 33.34
C SER A 2 -7.96 11.25 33.39
N ALA A 3 -8.67 10.17 33.15
CA ALA A 3 -8.10 8.86 32.91
C ALA A 3 -7.55 8.81 31.49
N SER A 4 -6.23 8.96 31.34
CA SER A 4 -5.52 8.60 30.13
C SER A 4 -5.48 7.07 30.05
N SER A 5 -6.28 6.50 29.15
CA SER A 5 -6.20 5.10 28.76
C SER A 5 -4.88 4.88 28.00
N ALA A 6 -3.86 4.41 28.71
CA ALA A 6 -2.67 3.86 28.09
C ALA A 6 -3.07 2.58 27.35
N TRP A 7 -3.14 2.64 26.03
CA TRP A 7 -3.31 1.49 25.17
C TRP A 7 -2.01 0.67 25.24
N ALA A 8 -2.06 -0.45 25.97
CA ALA A 8 -0.96 -1.40 26.01
C ALA A 8 -0.84 -2.06 24.62
N GLN A 9 0.09 -1.54 23.84
CA GLN A 9 0.51 -2.15 22.58
C GLN A 9 1.17 -3.50 22.90
N ALA A 10 0.58 -4.59 22.44
CA ALA A 10 1.30 -5.86 22.40
C ALA A 10 2.35 -5.73 21.29
N PRO A 11 3.64 -5.68 21.61
CA PRO A 11 4.66 -5.39 20.61
C PRO A 11 4.76 -6.60 19.66
N LEU A 12 4.93 -6.34 18.35
CA LEU A 12 5.30 -7.33 17.33
C LEU A 12 6.54 -8.16 17.75
N THR A 13 7.34 -7.67 18.68
CA THR A 13 8.45 -8.40 19.31
C THR A 13 8.02 -9.69 20.03
N GLN A 14 6.74 -9.83 20.45
CA GLN A 14 6.25 -11.08 21.02
C GLN A 14 6.00 -12.16 19.96
N LEU A 15 5.86 -11.81 18.69
CA LEU A 15 5.70 -12.78 17.61
C LEU A 15 7.01 -13.55 17.31
N ALA A 16 8.16 -12.95 17.59
CA ALA A 16 9.48 -13.54 17.35
C ALA A 16 9.85 -14.68 18.32
N SER A 17 9.11 -14.90 19.41
CA SER A 17 9.42 -15.90 20.44
C SER A 17 8.62 -17.20 20.32
N TRP A 18 7.79 -17.38 19.31
CA TRP A 18 6.96 -18.57 19.11
C TRP A 18 7.67 -19.65 18.27
N SER A 19 8.80 -20.15 18.74
CA SER A 19 9.43 -21.37 18.22
C SER A 19 8.89 -22.58 18.98
N GLY A 20 7.81 -23.20 18.48
CA GLY A 20 7.30 -24.43 19.12
C GLY A 20 5.89 -24.86 18.78
N THR A 21 5.22 -24.20 17.83
CA THR A 21 3.86 -24.57 17.40
C THR A 21 3.89 -25.32 16.07
N THR A 22 2.99 -26.30 15.92
CA THR A 22 2.63 -26.94 14.64
C THR A 22 1.89 -25.98 13.70
N GLU A 23 1.78 -24.70 14.07
CA GLU A 23 1.07 -23.65 13.35
C GLU A 23 1.91 -23.11 12.18
N HIS A 24 1.27 -22.85 11.05
CA HIS A 24 1.94 -22.27 9.87
C HIS A 24 2.59 -20.91 10.22
N PRO A 25 3.83 -20.61 9.76
CA PRO A 25 4.57 -19.40 10.14
C PRO A 25 3.87 -18.08 9.86
N LEU A 26 2.94 -18.01 8.88
CA LEU A 26 2.15 -16.82 8.57
C LEU A 26 1.00 -16.57 9.54
N VAL A 27 0.48 -17.58 10.25
CA VAL A 27 -0.72 -17.42 11.08
C VAL A 27 -0.57 -16.36 12.16
N PRO A 28 0.56 -16.23 12.89
CA PRO A 28 0.76 -15.14 13.82
C PRO A 28 0.70 -13.74 13.18
N VAL A 29 1.25 -13.60 11.97
CA VAL A 29 1.21 -12.34 11.19
C VAL A 29 -0.20 -12.00 10.77
N LEU A 30 -0.95 -12.98 10.26
CA LEU A 30 -2.34 -12.80 9.84
C LEU A 30 -3.22 -12.39 11.02
N ARG A 31 -3.10 -13.09 12.14
CA ARG A 31 -3.82 -12.77 13.38
C ARG A 31 -3.53 -11.35 13.86
N TRP A 32 -2.26 -10.92 13.79
CA TRP A 32 -1.91 -9.54 14.10
C TRP A 32 -2.57 -8.56 13.11
N ALA A 33 -2.48 -8.80 11.82
CA ALA A 33 -3.05 -7.93 10.78
C ALA A 33 -4.58 -7.80 10.94
N GLU A 34 -5.28 -8.92 11.14
CA GLU A 34 -6.72 -8.95 11.36
C GLU A 34 -7.14 -8.21 12.64
N LYS A 35 -6.34 -8.30 13.69
CA LYS A 35 -6.57 -7.58 14.96
C LYS A 35 -6.39 -6.07 14.79
N GLU A 36 -5.40 -5.63 14.02
CA GLU A 36 -5.12 -4.20 13.83
C GLU A 36 -5.98 -3.55 12.73
N LEU A 37 -6.50 -4.33 11.80
CA LEU A 37 -7.30 -3.82 10.68
C LEU A 37 -8.45 -2.91 11.10
N PRO A 38 -9.30 -3.24 12.12
CA PRO A 38 -10.36 -2.35 12.57
C PRO A 38 -9.84 -0.98 13.07
N ASN A 39 -8.66 -0.93 13.69
CA ASN A 39 -8.05 0.30 14.17
C ASN A 39 -7.63 1.20 12.99
N ILE A 40 -7.12 0.59 11.93
CA ILE A 40 -6.68 1.29 10.72
C ILE A 40 -7.89 1.75 9.89
N GLU A 41 -8.95 0.93 9.81
CA GLU A 41 -10.22 1.30 9.19
C GLU A 41 -10.94 2.44 9.90
N ALA A 42 -10.76 2.54 11.22
CA ALA A 42 -11.33 3.62 12.04
C ALA A 42 -10.68 4.99 11.76
N LEU A 43 -9.53 5.04 11.11
CA LEU A 43 -8.98 6.28 10.58
C LEU A 43 -9.94 6.84 9.54
N LYS A 44 -10.35 8.10 9.70
CA LYS A 44 -11.29 8.72 8.76
C LYS A 44 -10.64 8.95 7.40
N ASP A 45 -9.42 9.47 7.44
CA ASP A 45 -8.65 9.87 6.27
C ASP A 45 -7.15 9.95 6.58
N TYR A 46 -6.35 10.02 5.54
CA TYR A 46 -4.94 10.36 5.65
C TYR A 46 -4.41 10.96 4.34
N SER A 47 -3.29 11.68 4.45
CA SER A 47 -2.46 12.09 3.31
C SER A 47 -1.07 11.48 3.43
N ALA A 48 -0.41 11.31 2.31
CA ALA A 48 0.97 10.82 2.23
C ALA A 48 1.62 11.21 0.91
N THR A 49 2.95 11.07 0.84
CA THR A 49 3.66 10.91 -0.42
C THR A 49 3.80 9.43 -0.71
N LEU A 50 3.07 8.92 -1.69
CA LEU A 50 3.20 7.54 -2.17
C LEU A 50 4.34 7.48 -3.18
N VAL A 51 5.36 6.72 -2.87
CA VAL A 51 6.47 6.38 -3.79
C VAL A 51 6.25 4.95 -4.26
N ARG A 52 6.21 4.76 -5.58
CA ARG A 52 6.06 3.42 -6.14
C ARG A 52 7.05 3.12 -7.26
N ARG A 53 7.30 1.83 -7.45
CA ARG A 53 8.08 1.27 -8.53
C ARG A 53 7.60 -0.14 -8.83
N GLU A 54 7.40 -0.47 -10.09
CA GLU A 54 6.78 -1.71 -10.51
C GLU A 54 7.52 -2.33 -11.71
N ARG A 55 7.45 -3.64 -11.85
CA ARG A 55 7.93 -4.35 -13.03
C ARG A 55 6.77 -4.61 -13.98
N ILE A 56 6.69 -3.83 -15.05
CA ILE A 56 5.63 -3.90 -16.05
C ILE A 56 6.18 -4.54 -17.31
N GLN A 57 5.54 -5.60 -17.79
CA GLN A 57 5.96 -6.34 -19.00
C GLN A 57 7.45 -6.73 -18.98
N GLY A 58 7.94 -7.16 -17.82
CA GLY A 58 9.33 -7.58 -17.62
C GLY A 58 10.34 -6.44 -17.37
N ALA A 59 9.99 -5.18 -17.63
CA ALA A 59 10.85 -4.03 -17.39
C ALA A 59 10.52 -3.33 -16.06
N LEU A 60 11.54 -3.01 -15.27
CA LEU A 60 11.36 -2.26 -14.03
C LEU A 60 11.19 -0.77 -14.36
N THR A 61 10.07 -0.17 -13.90
CA THR A 61 9.80 1.25 -14.09
C THR A 61 10.76 2.12 -13.27
N GLY A 62 10.83 3.40 -13.57
CA GLY A 62 11.41 4.40 -12.65
C GLY A 62 10.50 4.64 -11.43
N TYR A 63 11.02 5.30 -10.42
CA TYR A 63 10.20 5.74 -9.29
C TYR A 63 9.18 6.80 -9.73
N GLU A 64 7.96 6.66 -9.21
CA GLU A 64 6.93 7.67 -9.29
C GLU A 64 6.60 8.17 -7.88
N TYR A 65 6.53 9.49 -7.74
CA TYR A 65 6.21 10.18 -6.50
C TYR A 65 4.86 10.84 -6.66
N MET A 66 3.95 10.54 -5.75
CA MET A 66 2.57 11.03 -5.81
C MET A 66 2.16 11.57 -4.45
N PHE A 67 1.66 12.79 -4.40
CA PHE A 67 0.89 13.22 -3.25
C PHE A 67 -0.49 12.57 -3.30
N VAL A 68 -0.93 11.94 -2.21
CA VAL A 68 -2.23 11.28 -2.12
C VAL A 68 -3.03 11.80 -0.93
N LYS A 69 -4.34 11.97 -1.13
CA LYS A 69 -5.34 12.09 -0.07
C LYS A 69 -6.26 10.88 -0.18
N ILE A 70 -6.50 10.19 0.93
CA ILE A 70 -7.36 9.01 0.97
C ILE A 70 -8.34 9.17 2.14
N ARG A 71 -9.62 8.94 1.85
CA ARG A 71 -10.70 8.86 2.84
C ARG A 71 -11.33 7.48 2.74
N HIS A 72 -11.64 6.87 3.88
CA HIS A 72 -12.15 5.49 3.89
C HIS A 72 -13.65 5.42 3.61
N GLN A 73 -14.46 6.39 4.06
CA GLN A 73 -15.94 6.36 3.87
C GLN A 73 -16.53 7.71 3.50
N PRO A 74 -17.19 7.83 2.35
CA PRO A 74 -17.09 6.88 1.22
C PRO A 74 -15.65 6.79 0.74
N PHE A 75 -15.21 5.64 0.25
CA PHE A 75 -13.85 5.51 -0.25
C PHE A 75 -13.57 6.56 -1.32
N SER A 76 -12.58 7.38 -1.06
CA SER A 76 -12.26 8.52 -1.91
C SER A 76 -10.74 8.68 -2.01
N VAL A 77 -10.27 8.95 -3.22
CA VAL A 77 -8.85 9.14 -3.51
C VAL A 77 -8.66 10.38 -4.38
N TYR A 78 -7.74 11.23 -3.96
CA TYR A 78 -7.10 12.22 -4.82
C TYR A 78 -5.64 11.87 -4.95
N VAL A 79 -5.09 11.95 -6.16
CA VAL A 79 -3.67 11.78 -6.43
C VAL A 79 -3.17 12.91 -7.35
N ARG A 80 -1.98 13.43 -7.00
CA ARG A 80 -1.19 14.31 -7.88
C ARG A 80 0.20 13.72 -8.04
N PHE A 81 0.64 13.61 -9.29
CA PHE A 81 1.98 13.13 -9.60
C PHE A 81 2.98 14.29 -9.48
N ASP A 82 3.97 14.13 -8.62
CA ASP A 82 5.02 15.14 -8.39
C ASP A 82 6.30 14.81 -9.17
N ALA A 83 6.56 13.53 -9.47
CA ALA A 83 7.69 13.05 -10.29
C ALA A 83 7.41 11.65 -10.87
N PRO A 84 8.07 11.24 -11.96
CA PRO A 84 9.04 12.00 -12.77
C PRO A 84 8.37 13.04 -13.69
N GLU A 85 9.16 13.85 -14.37
CA GLU A 85 8.67 14.97 -15.18
C GLU A 85 7.61 14.56 -16.22
N ARG A 86 7.71 13.36 -16.81
CA ARG A 86 6.75 12.83 -17.81
C ARG A 86 5.30 12.73 -17.29
N VAL A 87 5.09 12.66 -15.99
CA VAL A 87 3.75 12.53 -15.35
C VAL A 87 3.44 13.65 -14.39
N LYS A 88 4.41 14.54 -14.12
CA LYS A 88 4.28 15.62 -13.16
C LYS A 88 3.10 16.53 -13.47
N GLY A 89 2.36 16.88 -12.42
CA GLY A 89 1.15 17.68 -12.51
C GLY A 89 -0.08 16.92 -13.04
N GLN A 90 0.04 15.63 -13.38
CA GLN A 90 -1.17 14.82 -13.61
C GLN A 90 -1.90 14.62 -12.28
N GLU A 91 -3.23 14.68 -12.36
CA GLU A 91 -4.09 14.52 -11.19
C GLU A 91 -5.21 13.52 -11.50
N ALA A 92 -5.70 12.86 -10.47
CA ALA A 92 -6.90 12.05 -10.58
C ALA A 92 -7.70 12.07 -9.27
N VAL A 93 -9.01 12.01 -9.42
CA VAL A 93 -9.98 11.91 -8.32
C VAL A 93 -10.88 10.72 -8.55
N TYR A 94 -11.12 9.96 -7.49
CA TYR A 94 -12.14 8.92 -7.45
C TYR A 94 -12.93 9.02 -6.15
N VAL A 95 -14.24 8.92 -6.24
CA VAL A 95 -15.14 8.80 -5.08
C VAL A 95 -16.12 7.66 -5.34
N ALA A 96 -16.16 6.70 -4.44
CA ALA A 96 -17.06 5.55 -4.55
C ALA A 96 -18.52 6.02 -4.60
N GLY A 97 -19.29 5.47 -5.55
CA GLY A 97 -20.69 5.85 -5.77
C GLY A 97 -20.92 7.14 -6.56
N GLN A 98 -19.86 7.87 -6.92
CA GLN A 98 -19.96 9.07 -7.76
C GLN A 98 -19.46 8.82 -9.20
N ASN A 99 -19.77 9.78 -10.10
CA ASN A 99 -19.32 9.77 -11.49
C ASN A 99 -19.60 8.48 -12.26
N GLN A 100 -20.67 7.75 -11.91
CA GLN A 100 -21.01 6.44 -12.49
C GLN A 100 -19.88 5.40 -12.33
N GLY A 101 -19.14 5.47 -11.20
CA GLY A 101 -18.00 4.60 -10.93
C GLY A 101 -16.70 4.97 -11.66
N ASN A 102 -16.68 6.07 -12.42
CA ASN A 102 -15.49 6.52 -13.10
C ASN A 102 -14.58 7.36 -12.20
N LEU A 103 -13.29 7.27 -12.41
CA LEU A 103 -12.34 8.26 -11.97
C LEU A 103 -12.31 9.44 -12.96
N ILE A 104 -11.99 10.62 -12.45
CA ILE A 104 -11.76 11.81 -13.27
C ILE A 104 -10.27 12.12 -13.24
N ALA A 105 -9.63 12.14 -14.40
CA ALA A 105 -8.20 12.40 -14.55
C ALA A 105 -7.96 13.69 -15.32
N HIS A 106 -6.93 14.40 -14.93
CA HIS A 106 -6.45 15.61 -15.59
C HIS A 106 -4.96 15.48 -15.92
N ARG A 107 -4.56 16.03 -17.06
CA ARG A 107 -3.15 16.20 -17.45
C ARG A 107 -2.87 17.68 -17.63
N PRO A 108 -1.68 18.17 -17.27
CA PRO A 108 -1.29 19.54 -17.59
C PRO A 108 -1.50 19.85 -19.07
N HIS A 109 -1.97 21.05 -19.36
CA HIS A 109 -2.26 21.55 -20.72
C HIS A 109 -3.46 20.88 -21.43
N MET A 110 -4.26 20.08 -20.73
CA MET A 110 -5.54 19.60 -21.25
C MET A 110 -6.69 20.43 -20.63
N SER A 111 -7.49 21.05 -21.48
CA SER A 111 -8.62 21.88 -21.02
C SER A 111 -9.81 21.07 -20.51
N THR A 112 -9.86 19.76 -20.80
CA THR A 112 -10.99 18.91 -20.41
C THR A 112 -10.51 17.67 -19.67
N PRO A 113 -10.99 17.44 -18.42
CA PRO A 113 -10.70 16.22 -17.70
C PRO A 113 -11.25 14.96 -18.38
N LEU A 114 -10.55 13.86 -18.24
CA LEU A 114 -10.94 12.57 -18.79
C LEU A 114 -11.74 11.77 -17.75
N ARG A 115 -12.84 11.17 -18.19
CA ARG A 115 -13.57 10.16 -17.41
C ARG A 115 -13.06 8.78 -17.80
N LEU A 116 -12.55 8.02 -16.85
CA LEU A 116 -11.93 6.73 -17.09
C LEU A 116 -12.52 5.69 -16.15
N LEU A 117 -12.81 4.51 -16.68
CA LEU A 117 -13.08 3.34 -15.84
C LEU A 117 -11.81 3.01 -15.05
N PRO A 118 -11.88 2.83 -13.71
CA PRO A 118 -10.69 2.51 -12.89
C PRO A 118 -9.94 1.28 -13.40
N ASP A 119 -10.68 0.25 -13.84
CA ASP A 119 -10.15 -1.00 -14.38
C ASP A 119 -9.87 -0.97 -15.88
N GLY A 120 -10.13 0.15 -16.53
CA GLY A 120 -9.93 0.31 -17.98
C GLY A 120 -8.46 0.31 -18.36
N VAL A 121 -8.17 -0.07 -19.61
CA VAL A 121 -6.80 -0.16 -20.16
C VAL A 121 -6.00 1.13 -19.96
N ILE A 122 -6.64 2.30 -20.13
CA ILE A 122 -5.97 3.60 -19.99
C ILE A 122 -5.62 3.85 -18.51
N ALA A 123 -6.55 3.59 -17.59
CA ALA A 123 -6.34 3.81 -16.16
C ALA A 123 -5.34 2.83 -15.56
N LYS A 124 -5.27 1.60 -16.08
CA LYS A 124 -4.31 0.56 -15.65
C LYS A 124 -3.00 0.56 -16.42
N SER A 125 -2.86 1.40 -17.45
CA SER A 125 -1.61 1.41 -18.22
C SER A 125 -0.40 1.68 -17.33
N ASN A 126 0.61 0.80 -17.42
CA ASN A 126 1.86 0.89 -16.65
C ASN A 126 1.71 0.82 -15.12
N ARG A 127 0.72 0.06 -14.62
CA ARG A 127 0.56 -0.18 -13.18
C ARG A 127 -0.09 -1.53 -12.90
N HIS A 128 0.23 -2.12 -11.74
CA HIS A 128 -0.37 -3.39 -11.31
C HIS A 128 -1.80 -3.19 -10.80
N TYR A 129 -2.06 -2.10 -10.08
CA TYR A 129 -3.33 -1.88 -9.39
C TYR A 129 -4.01 -0.59 -9.85
N PRO A 130 -5.34 -0.60 -9.98
CA PRO A 130 -6.11 0.60 -10.28
C PRO A 130 -6.08 1.58 -9.09
N LEU A 131 -6.46 2.83 -9.35
CA LEU A 131 -6.52 3.88 -8.32
C LEU A 131 -7.46 3.51 -7.16
N THR A 132 -8.50 2.72 -7.43
CA THR A 132 -9.47 2.23 -6.44
C THR A 132 -8.90 1.21 -5.46
N GLU A 133 -7.72 0.67 -5.72
CA GLU A 133 -7.05 -0.32 -4.88
C GLU A 133 -5.81 0.21 -4.15
N ILE A 134 -5.49 1.50 -4.33
CA ILE A 134 -4.41 2.10 -3.54
C ILE A 134 -4.87 2.38 -2.12
N GLY A 135 -3.91 2.50 -1.21
CA GLY A 135 -4.16 2.81 0.19
C GLY A 135 -3.74 1.70 1.14
N ILE A 136 -3.49 2.11 2.38
CA ILE A 136 -2.94 1.22 3.41
C ILE A 136 -3.93 0.11 3.78
N VAL A 137 -5.22 0.44 3.88
CA VAL A 137 -6.28 -0.55 4.16
C VAL A 137 -6.35 -1.60 3.06
N ASN A 138 -6.37 -1.17 1.79
CA ASN A 138 -6.41 -2.09 0.65
C ASN A 138 -5.14 -2.95 0.56
N LEU A 139 -3.97 -2.40 0.91
CA LEU A 139 -2.73 -3.16 1.03
C LEU A 139 -2.87 -4.27 2.08
N ILE A 140 -3.42 -3.96 3.26
CA ILE A 140 -3.60 -4.96 4.33
C ILE A 140 -4.58 -6.05 3.90
N TYR A 141 -5.73 -5.70 3.32
CA TYR A 141 -6.69 -6.69 2.81
C TYR A 141 -6.04 -7.66 1.83
N ARG A 142 -5.26 -7.14 0.89
CA ARG A 142 -4.55 -7.95 -0.09
C ARG A 142 -3.50 -8.87 0.56
N LEU A 143 -2.72 -8.33 1.51
CA LEU A 143 -1.72 -9.12 2.23
C LEU A 143 -2.34 -10.23 3.06
N VAL A 144 -3.50 -9.96 3.69
CA VAL A 144 -4.26 -10.96 4.45
C VAL A 144 -4.82 -12.04 3.53
N GLU A 145 -5.43 -11.65 2.39
CA GLU A 145 -5.95 -12.59 1.39
C GLU A 145 -4.85 -13.53 0.87
N VAL A 146 -3.73 -12.98 0.40
CA VAL A 146 -2.59 -13.76 -0.10
C VAL A 146 -2.00 -14.63 1.00
N GLY A 147 -1.85 -14.08 2.20
CA GLY A 147 -1.32 -14.83 3.34
C GLY A 147 -2.20 -16.03 3.71
N HIS A 148 -3.53 -15.89 3.69
CA HIS A 148 -4.44 -17.02 3.91
C HIS A 148 -4.34 -18.09 2.80
N GLU A 149 -4.18 -17.67 1.54
CA GLU A 149 -3.93 -18.62 0.46
C GLU A 149 -2.62 -19.40 0.70
N ASP A 150 -1.55 -18.70 1.08
CA ASP A 150 -0.23 -19.28 1.32
C ASP A 150 -0.21 -20.23 2.52
N THR A 151 -1.09 -20.06 3.54
CA THR A 151 -1.17 -20.99 4.68
C THR A 151 -1.61 -22.41 4.30
N ARG A 152 -2.14 -22.60 3.09
CA ARG A 152 -2.49 -23.95 2.58
C ARG A 152 -1.26 -24.77 2.19
N TYR A 153 -0.10 -24.15 2.14
CA TYR A 153 1.16 -24.73 1.69
C TYR A 153 2.22 -24.56 2.78
N GLY A 154 2.95 -25.63 3.12
CA GLY A 154 3.94 -25.61 4.21
C GLY A 154 5.27 -24.93 3.88
N GLU A 155 5.48 -24.48 2.65
CA GLU A 155 6.76 -23.99 2.13
C GLU A 155 6.92 -22.48 2.32
N CYS A 156 6.93 -22.01 3.57
CA CYS A 156 7.02 -20.61 3.91
C CYS A 156 7.92 -20.38 5.12
N ASN A 157 8.80 -19.39 5.03
CA ASN A 157 9.59 -18.89 6.15
C ASN A 157 9.20 -17.44 6.46
N VAL A 158 9.03 -17.12 7.75
CA VAL A 158 8.79 -15.76 8.21
C VAL A 158 9.93 -15.33 9.13
N THR A 159 10.49 -14.15 8.85
CA THR A 159 11.59 -13.55 9.63
C THR A 159 11.25 -12.11 9.99
N TYR A 160 11.65 -11.67 11.18
CA TYR A 160 11.39 -10.33 11.68
C TYR A 160 12.69 -9.55 11.85
N PHE A 161 12.69 -8.26 11.43
CA PHE A 161 13.80 -7.34 11.65
C PHE A 161 13.28 -6.06 12.31
N ASN A 162 13.97 -5.56 13.32
CA ASN A 162 13.51 -4.44 14.14
C ASN A 162 14.35 -3.15 14.01
N SER A 163 15.35 -3.13 13.14
CA SER A 163 16.29 -2.02 12.96
C SER A 163 15.98 -1.09 11.77
N ALA A 164 14.92 -1.40 11.01
CA ALA A 164 14.54 -0.59 9.85
C ALA A 164 13.90 0.74 10.26
N LYS A 165 14.05 1.72 9.39
CA LYS A 165 13.38 3.01 9.50
C LYS A 165 12.79 3.41 8.15
N ILE A 166 11.56 3.92 8.16
CA ILE A 166 10.92 4.57 7.02
C ILE A 166 10.53 5.98 7.44
N ASP A 167 10.91 6.98 6.65
CA ASP A 167 10.63 8.38 6.96
C ASP A 167 11.12 8.81 8.38
N GLY A 168 12.27 8.27 8.80
CA GLY A 168 12.85 8.49 10.12
C GLY A 168 12.20 7.70 11.26
N ARG A 169 11.02 7.10 11.08
CA ARG A 169 10.29 6.35 12.10
C ARG A 169 10.72 4.89 12.15
N PRO A 170 10.85 4.31 13.36
CA PRO A 170 11.24 2.92 13.52
C PRO A 170 10.16 1.98 13.01
N CYS A 171 10.59 0.94 12.28
CA CYS A 171 9.70 -0.07 11.73
C CYS A 171 10.11 -1.47 12.15
N THR A 172 9.13 -2.36 12.29
CA THR A 172 9.34 -3.80 12.24
C THR A 172 9.15 -4.26 10.81
N VAL A 173 10.12 -5.00 10.28
CA VAL A 173 10.00 -5.65 8.96
C VAL A 173 9.57 -7.09 9.17
N ILE A 174 8.49 -7.46 8.51
CA ILE A 174 8.03 -8.84 8.39
C ILE A 174 8.47 -9.30 7.01
N GLN A 175 9.41 -10.25 6.95
CA GLN A 175 9.85 -10.85 5.71
C GLN A 175 9.26 -12.24 5.57
N VAL A 176 8.56 -12.46 4.46
CA VAL A 176 7.97 -13.74 4.04
C VAL A 176 8.80 -14.26 2.88
N THR A 177 9.21 -15.53 2.92
CA THR A 177 10.02 -16.14 1.88
C THR A 177 9.44 -17.50 1.49
N HIS A 178 9.19 -17.69 0.19
CA HIS A 178 8.91 -19.00 -0.40
C HIS A 178 10.20 -19.51 -1.06
N PRO A 179 10.90 -20.49 -0.46
CA PRO A 179 12.24 -20.88 -0.92
C PRO A 179 12.23 -21.58 -2.28
N VAL A 180 11.11 -22.26 -2.61
CA VAL A 180 10.98 -23.05 -3.83
C VAL A 180 9.93 -22.43 -4.73
N PRO A 181 10.22 -22.20 -6.04
CA PRO A 181 9.23 -21.68 -6.97
C PRO A 181 8.09 -22.70 -7.18
N ARG A 182 6.85 -22.23 -7.08
CA ARG A 182 5.61 -22.97 -7.32
C ARG A 182 4.62 -22.05 -7.99
N ASP A 183 3.77 -22.60 -8.84
CA ASP A 183 2.76 -21.84 -9.59
C ASP A 183 1.76 -21.10 -8.70
N GLN A 184 1.51 -21.60 -7.46
CA GLN A 184 0.63 -21.00 -6.50
C GLN A 184 1.22 -19.78 -5.77
N PHE A 185 2.55 -19.63 -5.75
CA PHE A 185 3.19 -18.51 -5.05
C PHE A 185 3.40 -17.31 -5.98
N ARG A 186 2.95 -16.16 -5.54
CA ARG A 186 3.00 -14.91 -6.30
C ARG A 186 4.37 -14.22 -6.23
N PHE A 187 5.22 -14.60 -5.26
CA PHE A 187 6.54 -14.01 -5.02
C PHE A 187 7.47 -15.01 -4.36
N HIS A 188 8.76 -14.80 -4.52
CA HIS A 188 9.80 -15.48 -3.77
C HIS A 188 9.98 -14.87 -2.37
N LEU A 189 10.02 -13.54 -2.30
CA LEU A 189 10.25 -12.79 -1.07
C LEU A 189 9.36 -11.56 -1.04
N ALA A 190 8.70 -11.33 0.08
CA ALA A 190 7.98 -10.09 0.37
C ALA A 190 8.46 -9.49 1.69
N ARG A 191 8.49 -8.16 1.78
CA ARG A 191 8.76 -7.43 3.02
C ARG A 191 7.67 -6.40 3.27
N ILE A 192 7.13 -6.45 4.46
CA ILE A 192 6.13 -5.52 4.98
C ILE A 192 6.79 -4.73 6.11
N TYR A 193 6.87 -3.41 5.97
CA TYR A 193 7.43 -2.52 6.98
C TYR A 193 6.30 -1.91 7.78
N VAL A 194 6.16 -2.32 9.02
CA VAL A 194 5.15 -1.82 9.95
C VAL A 194 5.75 -0.73 10.80
N ASP A 195 5.23 0.47 10.65
CA ASP A 195 5.59 1.64 11.46
C ASP A 195 5.15 1.40 12.91
N LYS A 196 6.08 1.54 13.87
CA LYS A 196 5.80 1.25 15.30
C LYS A 196 4.98 2.33 16.00
N GLU A 197 4.96 3.55 15.46
CA GLU A 197 4.21 4.67 16.03
C GLU A 197 2.76 4.68 15.51
N LEU A 198 2.60 4.44 14.19
CA LEU A 198 1.30 4.41 13.54
C LEU A 198 0.62 3.04 13.61
N ASN A 199 1.37 2.00 13.96
CA ASN A 199 0.94 0.59 14.00
C ASN A 199 0.27 0.11 12.69
N MET A 200 0.79 0.57 11.54
CA MET A 200 0.29 0.21 10.22
C MET A 200 1.44 0.02 9.22
N PRO A 201 1.25 -0.76 8.14
CA PRO A 201 2.26 -0.91 7.11
C PRO A 201 2.43 0.40 6.33
N THR A 202 3.67 0.90 6.26
CA THR A 202 4.03 2.10 5.50
C THR A 202 4.91 1.80 4.31
N ARG A 203 5.45 0.56 4.19
CA ARG A 203 6.15 0.11 2.99
C ARG A 203 5.88 -1.37 2.75
N TYR A 204 5.74 -1.71 1.49
CA TYR A 204 5.68 -3.08 0.97
C TYR A 204 6.61 -3.21 -0.22
N GLU A 205 7.29 -4.33 -0.31
CA GLU A 205 8.09 -4.71 -1.48
C GLU A 205 8.00 -6.22 -1.70
N SER A 206 7.94 -6.65 -2.96
CA SER A 206 7.97 -8.06 -3.33
C SER A 206 8.95 -8.33 -4.45
N TYR A 207 9.49 -9.55 -4.44
CA TYR A 207 10.54 -9.98 -5.34
C TYR A 207 10.23 -11.37 -5.90
N ASP A 208 10.45 -11.51 -7.18
CA ASP A 208 10.44 -12.78 -7.90
C ASP A 208 11.71 -13.58 -7.62
N TRP A 209 11.68 -14.87 -7.92
CA TRP A 209 12.84 -15.74 -7.84
C TRP A 209 14.00 -15.20 -8.68
N PRO A 210 15.26 -15.47 -8.25
CA PRO A 210 16.41 -15.18 -9.10
C PRO A 210 16.27 -15.84 -10.47
N ALA A 211 16.74 -15.15 -11.51
CA ALA A 211 16.75 -15.71 -12.86
C ALA A 211 17.70 -16.94 -12.98
N GLU A 212 18.74 -16.97 -12.15
CA GLU A 212 19.74 -18.03 -12.10
C GLU A 212 19.95 -18.48 -10.65
N PRO A 213 20.29 -19.75 -10.40
CA PRO A 213 20.60 -20.25 -9.06
C PRO A 213 21.70 -19.41 -8.39
N GLY A 214 21.44 -18.95 -7.15
CA GLY A 214 22.35 -18.08 -6.40
C GLY A 214 22.37 -16.62 -6.81
N GLY A 215 21.58 -16.22 -7.79
CA GLY A 215 21.40 -14.83 -8.19
C GLY A 215 20.59 -14.01 -7.18
N GLN A 216 20.45 -12.71 -7.43
CA GLN A 216 19.62 -11.83 -6.59
C GLN A 216 18.14 -11.91 -7.00
N PRO A 217 17.20 -11.91 -6.03
CA PRO A 217 15.78 -11.79 -6.30
C PRO A 217 15.46 -10.55 -7.11
N ARG A 218 14.50 -10.66 -8.03
CA ARG A 218 14.13 -9.58 -8.94
C ARG A 218 12.94 -8.80 -8.40
N LEU A 219 13.10 -7.50 -8.16
CA LEU A 219 12.00 -6.67 -7.69
C LEU A 219 10.79 -6.77 -8.64
N ILE A 220 9.62 -7.11 -8.08
CA ILE A 220 8.33 -7.08 -8.76
C ILE A 220 7.71 -5.70 -8.56
N GLU A 221 7.59 -5.28 -7.31
CA GLU A 221 6.94 -4.01 -6.93
C GLU A 221 7.41 -3.52 -5.57
N GLU A 222 7.34 -2.21 -5.39
CA GLU A 222 7.53 -1.56 -4.10
C GLU A 222 6.64 -0.32 -3.98
N TYR A 223 6.06 -0.15 -2.79
CA TYR A 223 5.20 0.98 -2.42
C TYR A 223 5.64 1.50 -1.07
N THR A 224 5.84 2.81 -0.96
CA THR A 224 6.23 3.45 0.30
C THR A 224 5.37 4.68 0.53
N TYR A 225 4.73 4.76 1.69
CA TYR A 225 3.99 5.92 2.16
C TYR A 225 4.89 6.75 3.08
N LEU A 226 5.34 7.89 2.60
CA LEU A 226 6.14 8.86 3.34
C LEU A 226 5.25 10.00 3.84
N HIS A 227 5.67 10.68 4.91
CA HIS A 227 4.99 11.86 5.46
C HIS A 227 3.52 11.60 5.77
N VAL A 228 3.18 10.40 6.27
CA VAL A 228 1.81 10.02 6.58
C VAL A 228 1.24 10.92 7.67
N LYS A 229 0.10 11.56 7.37
CA LYS A 229 -0.69 12.37 8.30
C LYS A 229 -2.10 11.80 8.34
N THR A 230 -2.55 11.38 9.51
CA THR A 230 -3.85 10.75 9.73
C THR A 230 -4.88 11.74 10.28
N ASN A 231 -6.17 11.49 9.98
CA ASN A 231 -7.28 12.28 10.49
C ASN A 231 -7.16 13.78 10.17
N ASN A 232 -6.88 14.11 8.91
CA ASN A 232 -6.75 15.50 8.44
C ASN A 232 -8.09 16.26 8.44
N GLY A 233 -9.23 15.54 8.52
CA GLY A 233 -10.57 16.13 8.44
C GLY A 233 -10.96 16.50 7.03
N PHE A 234 -10.59 15.71 6.04
CA PHE A 234 -10.94 15.96 4.65
C PHE A 234 -12.45 15.99 4.42
N THR A 235 -12.86 16.93 3.59
CA THR A 235 -14.25 17.17 3.17
C THR A 235 -14.46 16.63 1.75
N ASP A 236 -15.69 16.74 1.23
CA ASP A 236 -15.97 16.38 -0.15
C ASP A 236 -15.23 17.27 -1.15
N LEU A 237 -14.89 18.51 -0.77
CA LEU A 237 -14.11 19.41 -1.61
C LEU A 237 -12.70 18.86 -1.88
N ASP A 238 -12.10 18.15 -0.90
CA ASP A 238 -10.78 17.51 -1.06
C ASP A 238 -10.76 16.39 -2.10
N PHE A 239 -11.94 15.90 -2.49
CA PHE A 239 -12.12 14.86 -3.51
C PHE A 239 -12.98 15.35 -4.68
N SER A 240 -13.01 16.66 -4.90
CA SER A 240 -13.78 17.28 -5.99
C SER A 240 -12.85 17.90 -7.03
N ILE A 241 -13.22 17.75 -8.31
CA ILE A 241 -12.58 18.47 -9.42
C ILE A 241 -12.83 19.99 -9.37
N THR A 242 -13.77 20.44 -8.51
CA THR A 242 -14.04 21.88 -8.30
C THR A 242 -13.15 22.49 -7.23
N ASN A 243 -12.26 21.73 -6.60
CA ASN A 243 -11.31 22.27 -5.64
C ASN A 243 -10.37 23.27 -6.35
N PRO A 244 -10.32 24.53 -5.89
CA PRO A 244 -9.55 25.58 -6.56
C PRO A 244 -8.02 25.37 -6.46
N GLU A 245 -7.57 24.50 -5.57
CA GLU A 245 -6.14 24.16 -5.42
C GLU A 245 -5.65 23.13 -6.46
N TYR A 246 -6.59 22.52 -7.22
CA TYR A 246 -6.29 21.46 -8.18
C TYR A 246 -6.27 21.99 -9.62
N GLY A 247 -5.50 21.33 -10.47
CA GLY A 247 -5.32 21.73 -11.87
C GLY A 247 -6.49 21.43 -12.80
N PHE A 248 -7.61 20.86 -12.31
CA PHE A 248 -8.75 20.47 -13.16
C PHE A 248 -9.49 21.65 -13.84
N GLN A 249 -9.28 22.87 -13.37
CA GLN A 249 -9.95 24.07 -13.88
C GLN A 249 -9.00 25.05 -14.59
N GLN A 250 -7.76 24.65 -14.83
CA GLN A 250 -6.74 25.50 -15.48
C GLN A 250 -6.66 25.28 -16.99
#